data_64636f587c66b2af894b48911dc09033
#
_entry.id   64636f587c66b2af894b48911dc09033
#
_cell.length_a   1.000
_cell.length_b   1.000
_cell.length_c   1.000
_cell.angle_alpha   90.00
_cell.angle_beta   90.00
_cell.angle_gamma   90.00
#
_symmetry.space_group_name_H-M   'P 1'
#
loop_
_entity.id
_entity.type
_entity.pdbx_description
1 polymer ?
#
loop_
_entity_poly.entity_id
_entity_poly.type
_entity_poly.pdbx_seq_one_letter_code
_entity_poly.pdbx_strand_id
1 'polypeptide(L)'
;MTVKRALTLFVADEILLKTEEKNQILYKANIDSPAFRYLKISYNLSWLQKKGVPEFLKSHMNTVTSILLFGSYAKGENDRESDVDILTISLSKNTPVAELSKLLKRDVNLINFTPAQWSQQAKTNKAFYLDVILDGIVLYGTKPVV
;
A
#
# COMPACT_ATOMS: atom_id res chain seq x y z
N MET A 1 2.99 -25.57 13.75
CA MET A 1 1.52 -25.51 13.48
C MET A 1 1.23 -26.23 12.17
N THR A 2 0.22 -27.10 12.11
CA THR A 2 -0.18 -27.77 10.86
C THR A 2 -0.97 -26.82 9.95
N VAL A 3 -0.92 -27.06 8.64
CA VAL A 3 -1.72 -26.29 7.65
C VAL A 3 -3.22 -26.32 7.99
N LYS A 4 -3.75 -27.50 8.35
CA LYS A 4 -5.17 -27.63 8.73
C LYS A 4 -5.53 -26.75 9.93
N ARG A 5 -4.67 -26.69 10.94
CA ARG A 5 -4.89 -25.84 12.13
C ARG A 5 -4.85 -24.36 11.79
N ALA A 6 -3.91 -23.95 10.93
CA ALA A 6 -3.83 -22.58 10.46
C ALA A 6 -5.09 -22.16 9.67
N LEU A 7 -5.56 -23.01 8.74
CA LEU A 7 -6.78 -22.76 7.99
C LEU A 7 -8.02 -22.66 8.89
N THR A 8 -8.12 -23.53 9.90
CA THR A 8 -9.22 -23.48 10.89
C THR A 8 -9.23 -22.17 11.66
N LEU A 9 -8.06 -21.68 12.11
CA LEU A 9 -7.93 -20.39 12.79
C LEU A 9 -8.33 -19.23 11.86
N PHE A 10 -7.86 -19.22 10.61
CA PHE A 10 -8.21 -18.17 9.66
C PHE A 10 -9.70 -18.14 9.30
N VAL A 11 -10.38 -19.28 9.31
CA VAL A 11 -11.84 -19.32 9.16
C VAL A 11 -12.53 -18.77 10.40
N ALA A 12 -12.06 -19.14 11.61
CA ALA A 12 -12.60 -18.61 12.86
C ALA A 12 -12.43 -17.09 12.99
N ASP A 13 -11.31 -16.55 12.47
CA ASP A 13 -10.99 -15.12 12.45
C ASP A 13 -11.63 -14.38 11.26
N GLU A 14 -12.50 -15.05 10.49
CA GLU A 14 -13.17 -14.50 9.30
C GLU A 14 -12.20 -14.03 8.18
N ILE A 15 -10.96 -14.47 8.18
CA ILE A 15 -9.97 -14.18 7.14
C ILE A 15 -10.22 -15.03 5.89
N LEU A 16 -10.64 -16.27 6.09
CA LEU A 16 -11.00 -17.20 5.03
C LEU A 16 -12.47 -17.62 5.12
N LEU A 17 -13.07 -17.88 3.97
CA LEU A 17 -14.33 -18.60 3.82
C LEU A 17 -14.04 -20.07 3.53
N LYS A 18 -14.79 -20.97 4.18
CA LYS A 18 -14.75 -22.41 3.96
C LYS A 18 -16.02 -22.87 3.29
N THR A 19 -15.90 -23.64 2.21
CA THR A 19 -17.02 -24.30 1.53
C THR A 19 -16.73 -25.78 1.35
N GLU A 20 -17.78 -26.61 1.34
CA GLU A 20 -17.69 -28.05 1.08
C GLU A 20 -18.44 -28.37 -0.22
N GLU A 21 -17.71 -28.88 -1.22
CA GLU A 21 -18.26 -29.28 -2.51
C GLU A 21 -17.71 -30.65 -2.90
N LYS A 22 -18.59 -31.58 -3.29
CA LYS A 22 -18.21 -32.91 -3.82
C LYS A 22 -17.12 -33.61 -3.00
N ASN A 23 -17.28 -33.63 -1.67
CA ASN A 23 -16.31 -34.21 -0.72
C ASN A 23 -14.95 -33.50 -0.65
N GLN A 24 -14.86 -32.27 -1.15
CA GLN A 24 -13.66 -31.42 -1.03
C GLN A 24 -13.97 -30.22 -0.14
N ILE A 25 -12.98 -29.82 0.64
CA ILE A 25 -13.02 -28.59 1.42
C ILE A 25 -12.25 -27.53 0.66
N LEU A 26 -12.93 -26.45 0.32
CA LEU A 26 -12.37 -25.32 -0.41
C LEU A 26 -12.23 -24.12 0.54
N TYR A 27 -11.14 -23.40 0.40
CA TYR A 27 -10.88 -22.15 1.13
C TYR A 27 -10.66 -21.02 0.15
N LYS A 28 -11.26 -19.87 0.42
CA LYS A 28 -10.99 -18.64 -0.33
C LYS A 28 -10.88 -17.44 0.61
N ALA A 29 -10.21 -16.39 0.16
CA ALA A 29 -10.12 -15.14 0.89
C ALA A 29 -11.51 -14.53 1.14
N ASN A 30 -11.76 -14.09 2.37
CA ASN A 30 -12.96 -13.33 2.73
C ASN A 30 -12.68 -11.85 2.48
N ILE A 31 -12.81 -11.42 1.23
CA ILE A 31 -12.44 -10.06 0.80
C ILE A 31 -13.30 -8.97 1.45
N ASP A 32 -14.48 -9.31 1.94
CA ASP A 32 -15.39 -8.38 2.61
C ASP A 32 -15.08 -8.23 4.12
N SER A 33 -14.22 -9.11 4.65
CA SER A 33 -13.83 -9.08 6.05
C SER A 33 -12.80 -7.99 6.33
N PRO A 34 -13.03 -7.13 7.34
CA PRO A 34 -12.02 -6.20 7.82
C PRO A 34 -10.71 -6.88 8.26
N ALA A 35 -10.81 -8.04 8.91
CA ALA A 35 -9.65 -8.82 9.37
C ALA A 35 -8.77 -9.24 8.18
N PHE A 36 -9.34 -9.76 7.09
CA PHE A 36 -8.61 -10.06 5.87
C PHE A 36 -7.95 -8.81 5.28
N ARG A 37 -8.68 -7.70 5.20
CA ARG A 37 -8.19 -6.44 4.63
C ARG A 37 -6.98 -5.90 5.41
N TYR A 38 -7.05 -5.85 6.74
CA TYR A 38 -5.93 -5.40 7.56
C TYR A 38 -4.73 -6.34 7.50
N LEU A 39 -4.94 -7.65 7.43
CA LEU A 39 -3.87 -8.62 7.23
C LEU A 39 -3.15 -8.36 5.89
N LYS A 40 -3.91 -8.10 4.84
CA LYS A 40 -3.38 -7.78 3.51
C LYS A 40 -2.58 -6.47 3.50
N ILE A 41 -3.07 -5.44 4.17
CA ILE A 41 -2.32 -4.17 4.36
C ILE A 41 -1.00 -4.44 5.08
N SER A 42 -1.02 -5.20 6.17
CA SER A 42 0.19 -5.56 6.93
C SER A 42 1.20 -6.32 6.05
N TYR A 43 0.73 -7.25 5.22
CA TYR A 43 1.58 -7.95 4.25
C TYR A 43 2.20 -6.99 3.22
N ASN A 44 1.41 -6.08 2.66
CA ASN A 44 1.87 -5.07 1.71
C ASN A 44 2.98 -4.20 2.31
N LEU A 45 2.78 -3.71 3.53
CA LEU A 45 3.78 -2.89 4.24
C LEU A 45 5.07 -3.66 4.51
N SER A 46 4.97 -4.90 4.98
CA SER A 46 6.12 -5.78 5.21
C SER A 46 6.90 -6.04 3.92
N TRP A 47 6.21 -6.25 2.82
CA TRP A 47 6.81 -6.44 1.51
C TRP A 47 7.58 -5.19 1.03
N LEU A 48 6.96 -4.00 1.10
CA LEU A 48 7.61 -2.73 0.72
C LEU A 48 8.83 -2.44 1.59
N GLN A 49 8.75 -2.73 2.89
CA GLN A 49 9.86 -2.58 3.83
C GLN A 49 11.02 -3.53 3.49
N LYS A 50 10.73 -4.80 3.22
CA LYS A 50 11.75 -5.78 2.82
C LYS A 50 12.41 -5.44 1.50
N LYS A 51 11.70 -4.79 0.59
CA LYS A 51 12.24 -4.26 -0.67
C LYS A 51 13.06 -2.98 -0.48
N GLY A 52 13.07 -2.39 0.71
CA GLY A 52 13.83 -1.19 1.01
C GLY A 52 13.32 0.06 0.30
N VAL A 53 12.00 0.17 0.06
CA VAL A 53 11.40 1.27 -0.72
C VAL A 53 11.71 2.65 -0.11
N PRO A 54 11.59 2.89 1.22
CA PRO A 54 11.91 4.19 1.77
C PRO A 54 13.38 4.58 1.58
N GLU A 55 14.31 3.66 1.80
CA GLU A 55 15.75 3.87 1.63
C GLU A 55 16.11 4.13 0.18
N PHE A 56 15.50 3.36 -0.73
CA PHE A 56 15.66 3.55 -2.17
C PHE A 56 15.24 4.96 -2.59
N LEU A 57 14.03 5.40 -2.22
CA LEU A 57 13.53 6.73 -2.58
C LEU A 57 14.37 7.85 -1.96
N LYS A 58 14.78 7.73 -0.69
CA LYS A 58 15.66 8.71 -0.05
C LYS A 58 17.04 8.82 -0.73
N SER A 59 17.55 7.74 -1.29
CA SER A 59 18.85 7.73 -1.98
C SER A 59 18.79 8.27 -3.41
N HIS A 60 17.62 8.22 -4.05
CA HIS A 60 17.41 8.63 -5.45
C HIS A 60 16.70 9.98 -5.59
N MET A 61 16.21 10.55 -4.51
CA MET A 61 15.45 11.80 -4.50
C MET A 61 16.02 12.81 -3.52
N ASN A 62 15.90 14.10 -3.86
CA ASN A 62 16.43 15.19 -3.03
C ASN A 62 15.43 15.60 -1.95
N THR A 63 15.91 15.69 -0.71
CA THR A 63 15.17 16.26 0.44
C THR A 63 13.77 15.66 0.57
N VAL A 64 13.71 14.35 0.73
CA VAL A 64 12.44 13.63 0.96
C VAL A 64 11.99 13.86 2.40
N THR A 65 10.82 14.46 2.60
CA THR A 65 10.24 14.71 3.93
C THR A 65 9.15 13.74 4.29
N SER A 66 8.44 13.19 3.29
CA SER A 66 7.39 12.19 3.49
C SER A 66 7.32 11.21 2.34
N ILE A 67 7.04 9.96 2.65
CA ILE A 67 6.72 8.90 1.70
C ILE A 67 5.46 8.21 2.21
N LEU A 68 4.41 8.17 1.38
CA LEU A 68 3.15 7.54 1.71
C LEU A 68 2.77 6.48 0.66
N LEU A 69 2.25 5.37 1.13
CA LEU A 69 1.49 4.42 0.32
C LEU A 69 0.04 4.89 0.28
N PHE A 70 -0.58 4.95 -0.90
CA PHE A 70 -2.00 5.26 -1.03
C PHE A 70 -2.69 4.31 -2.03
N GLY A 71 -3.95 4.57 -2.39
CA GLY A 71 -4.67 3.72 -3.33
C GLY A 71 -4.97 2.31 -2.79
N SER A 72 -5.10 1.34 -3.70
CA SER A 72 -5.58 -0.01 -3.38
C SER A 72 -4.67 -0.79 -2.40
N TYR A 73 -3.36 -0.62 -2.51
CA TYR A 73 -2.41 -1.27 -1.59
C TYR A 73 -2.52 -0.74 -0.15
N ALA A 74 -2.84 0.54 0.03
CA ALA A 74 -3.07 1.13 1.35
C ALA A 74 -4.40 0.71 1.95
N LYS A 75 -5.39 0.40 1.11
CA LYS A 75 -6.74 -0.02 1.52
C LYS A 75 -6.89 -1.54 1.65
N GLY A 76 -5.89 -2.34 1.26
CA GLY A 76 -5.97 -3.80 1.24
C GLY A 76 -6.91 -4.34 0.16
N GLU A 77 -7.13 -3.58 -0.89
CA GLU A 77 -8.03 -3.88 -2.01
C GLU A 77 -7.27 -4.27 -3.29
N ASN A 78 -5.92 -4.25 -3.24
CA ASN A 78 -5.08 -4.59 -4.38
C ASN A 78 -5.21 -6.04 -4.81
N ASP A 79 -5.06 -6.26 -6.09
CA ASP A 79 -4.98 -7.57 -6.74
C ASP A 79 -3.69 -7.71 -7.57
N ARG A 80 -3.65 -8.71 -8.46
CA ARG A 80 -2.46 -8.97 -9.30
C ARG A 80 -2.19 -7.88 -10.32
N GLU A 81 -3.21 -7.17 -10.76
CA GLU A 81 -3.13 -6.14 -11.81
C GLU A 81 -2.99 -4.73 -11.21
N SER A 82 -3.09 -4.60 -9.88
CA SER A 82 -3.02 -3.29 -9.23
C SER A 82 -1.61 -2.70 -9.26
N ASP A 83 -1.54 -1.42 -9.59
CA ASP A 83 -0.33 -0.62 -9.45
C ASP A 83 -0.05 -0.29 -7.99
N VAL A 84 1.21 -0.06 -7.67
CA VAL A 84 1.63 0.42 -6.36
C VAL A 84 1.65 1.94 -6.37
N ASP A 85 0.70 2.56 -5.66
CA ASP A 85 0.58 4.02 -5.60
C ASP A 85 1.41 4.58 -4.45
N ILE A 86 2.42 5.38 -4.77
CA ILE A 86 3.32 6.02 -3.79
C ILE A 86 3.32 7.53 -4.02
N LEU A 87 3.17 8.26 -2.94
CA LEU A 87 3.31 9.72 -2.93
C LEU A 87 4.54 10.12 -2.13
N THR A 88 5.32 11.02 -2.67
CA THR A 88 6.46 11.64 -1.98
C THR A 88 6.28 13.14 -1.86
N ILE A 89 6.71 13.69 -0.73
CA ILE A 89 6.91 15.14 -0.58
C ILE A 89 8.42 15.37 -0.57
N SER A 90 8.92 16.03 -1.62
CA SER A 90 10.36 16.22 -1.80
C SER A 90 10.67 17.45 -2.66
N LEU A 91 11.94 17.80 -2.73
CA LEU A 91 12.43 18.85 -3.65
C LEU A 91 12.96 18.31 -4.98
N SER A 92 12.76 17.00 -5.24
CA SER A 92 13.20 16.38 -6.49
C SER A 92 12.40 16.87 -7.68
N LYS A 93 13.10 17.13 -8.78
CA LYS A 93 12.49 17.45 -10.07
C LYS A 93 12.05 16.18 -10.83
N ASN A 94 12.83 15.12 -10.68
CA ASN A 94 12.59 13.83 -11.33
C ASN A 94 12.31 12.75 -10.29
N THR A 95 11.55 11.74 -10.68
CA THR A 95 11.20 10.59 -9.86
C THR A 95 11.76 9.31 -10.46
N PRO A 96 12.34 8.38 -9.66
CA PRO A 96 12.91 7.12 -10.14
C PRO A 96 11.84 6.04 -10.35
N VAL A 97 10.80 6.34 -11.14
CA VAL A 97 9.65 5.41 -11.36
C VAL A 97 10.07 4.10 -11.98
N ALA A 98 10.88 4.17 -13.04
CA ALA A 98 11.31 2.97 -13.79
C ALA A 98 12.15 2.04 -12.91
N GLU A 99 13.10 2.62 -12.17
CA GLU A 99 13.98 1.88 -11.27
C GLU A 99 13.19 1.27 -10.09
N LEU A 100 12.23 2.01 -9.56
CA LEU A 100 11.36 1.53 -8.48
C LEU A 100 10.44 0.40 -8.97
N SER A 101 9.85 0.53 -10.16
CA SER A 101 9.05 -0.53 -10.79
C SER A 101 9.86 -1.80 -11.01
N LYS A 102 11.12 -1.66 -11.44
CA LYS A 102 12.05 -2.78 -11.59
C LYS A 102 12.40 -3.44 -10.25
N LEU A 103 12.62 -2.65 -9.20
CA LEU A 103 12.88 -3.14 -7.84
C LEU A 103 11.71 -3.95 -7.31
N LEU A 104 10.49 -3.47 -7.50
CA LEU A 104 9.26 -4.10 -7.01
C LEU A 104 8.74 -5.21 -7.93
N LYS A 105 9.19 -5.25 -9.18
CA LYS A 105 8.63 -6.10 -10.25
C LYS A 105 7.11 -5.91 -10.38
N ARG A 106 6.69 -4.68 -10.29
CA ARG A 106 5.30 -4.20 -10.34
C ARG A 106 5.26 -2.83 -10.97
N ASP A 107 4.16 -2.49 -11.60
CA ASP A 107 3.92 -1.13 -12.04
C ASP A 107 3.74 -0.21 -10.84
N VAL A 108 4.39 0.93 -10.89
CA VAL A 108 4.40 1.91 -9.80
C VAL A 108 3.91 3.24 -10.34
N ASN A 109 2.91 3.79 -9.67
CA ASN A 109 2.49 5.16 -9.82
C ASN A 109 3.16 6.00 -8.71
N LEU A 110 4.26 6.69 -9.06
CA LEU A 110 5.01 7.53 -8.13
C LEU A 110 4.74 8.99 -8.41
N ILE A 111 4.03 9.64 -7.51
CA ILE A 111 3.68 11.05 -7.59
C ILE A 111 4.53 11.84 -6.59
N ASN A 112 5.22 12.87 -7.07
CA ASN A 112 6.01 13.74 -6.22
C ASN A 112 5.44 15.16 -6.22
N PHE A 113 5.32 15.73 -5.03
CA PHE A 113 5.02 17.15 -4.83
C PHE A 113 6.11 17.83 -3.98
N THR A 114 6.39 19.08 -4.29
CA THR A 114 7.04 19.95 -3.31
C THR A 114 6.03 20.32 -2.21
N PRO A 115 6.48 20.75 -1.03
CA PRO A 115 5.56 21.22 0.03
C PRO A 115 4.57 22.28 -0.44
N ALA A 116 5.00 23.23 -1.27
CA ALA A 116 4.14 24.27 -1.82
C ALA A 116 3.09 23.71 -2.80
N GLN A 117 3.49 22.79 -3.67
CA GLN A 117 2.56 22.10 -4.58
C GLN A 117 1.55 21.26 -3.82
N TRP A 118 1.97 20.57 -2.75
CA TRP A 118 1.06 19.79 -1.91
C TRP A 118 0.02 20.67 -1.21
N SER A 119 0.44 21.82 -0.66
CA SER A 119 -0.48 22.80 -0.09
C SER A 119 -1.48 23.33 -1.14
N GLN A 120 -1.07 23.43 -2.41
CA GLN A 120 -1.98 23.79 -3.49
C GLN A 120 -2.97 22.66 -3.80
N GLN A 121 -2.55 21.39 -3.77
CA GLN A 121 -3.45 20.25 -3.95
C GLN A 121 -4.57 20.23 -2.89
N ALA A 122 -4.26 20.55 -1.64
CA ALA A 122 -5.25 20.64 -0.57
C ALA A 122 -6.38 21.63 -0.88
N LYS A 123 -6.10 22.65 -1.69
CA LYS A 123 -7.07 23.69 -2.08
C LYS A 123 -7.78 23.36 -3.40
N THR A 124 -7.05 22.89 -4.41
CA THR A 124 -7.53 22.74 -5.78
C THR A 124 -8.02 21.33 -6.12
N ASN A 125 -7.49 20.30 -5.44
CA ASN A 125 -7.87 18.90 -5.63
C ASN A 125 -8.15 18.24 -4.28
N LYS A 126 -9.13 18.76 -3.59
CA LYS A 126 -9.48 18.35 -2.23
C LYS A 126 -9.80 16.85 -2.10
N ALA A 127 -10.44 16.26 -3.12
CA ALA A 127 -10.77 14.83 -3.11
C ALA A 127 -9.51 13.95 -3.05
N PHE A 128 -8.53 14.21 -3.91
CA PHE A 128 -7.26 13.51 -3.91
C PHE A 128 -6.47 13.74 -2.60
N TYR A 129 -6.42 15.00 -2.15
CA TYR A 129 -5.77 15.34 -0.89
C TYR A 129 -6.37 14.54 0.28
N LEU A 130 -7.69 14.49 0.40
CA LEU A 130 -8.38 13.77 1.46
C LEU A 130 -8.17 12.24 1.35
N ASP A 131 -8.19 11.66 0.16
CA ASP A 131 -7.90 10.24 -0.04
C ASP A 131 -6.51 9.88 0.50
N VAL A 132 -5.50 10.68 0.17
CA VAL A 132 -4.13 10.47 0.67
C VAL A 132 -4.03 10.67 2.18
N ILE A 133 -4.68 11.71 2.73
CA ILE A 133 -4.58 12.02 4.17
C ILE A 133 -5.37 11.03 5.02
N LEU A 134 -6.55 10.59 4.59
CA LEU A 134 -7.39 9.69 5.36
C LEU A 134 -6.91 8.24 5.28
N ASP A 135 -6.66 7.74 4.07
CA ASP A 135 -6.37 6.34 3.82
C ASP A 135 -4.88 6.03 3.59
N GLY A 136 -4.09 7.05 3.27
CA GLY A 136 -2.65 6.88 3.04
C GLY A 136 -1.89 6.45 4.29
N ILE A 137 -0.92 5.55 4.10
CA ILE A 137 -0.08 5.01 5.16
C ILE A 137 1.33 5.58 5.01
N VAL A 138 1.86 6.15 6.09
CA VAL A 138 3.21 6.71 6.11
C VAL A 138 4.25 5.60 6.10
N LEU A 139 5.11 5.58 5.08
CA LEU A 139 6.27 4.70 4.98
C LEU A 139 7.53 5.37 5.53
N TYR A 140 7.62 6.69 5.44
CA TYR A 140 8.72 7.50 5.98
C TYR A 140 8.26 8.93 6.28
N GLY A 141 8.83 9.51 7.33
CA GLY A 141 8.55 10.89 7.72
C GLY A 141 7.20 11.03 8.44
N THR A 142 6.48 12.08 8.14
CA THR A 142 5.19 12.40 8.75
C THR A 142 4.09 12.52 7.71
N LYS A 143 2.85 12.36 8.15
CA LYS A 143 1.69 12.60 7.30
C LYS A 143 1.62 14.10 6.95
N PRO A 144 1.64 14.49 5.65
CA PRO A 144 1.77 15.89 5.26
C PRO A 144 0.41 16.61 5.29
N VAL A 145 -0.13 16.77 6.49
CA VAL A 145 -1.39 17.51 6.72
C VAL A 145 -1.12 19.01 6.54
N VAL A 146 -2.01 19.70 5.83
CA VAL A 146 -1.96 21.16 5.55
C VAL A 146 -3.20 21.82 6.16
#